data_26d81738dea1fb98ccd838aa521692aa
#
_entry.id   26d81738dea1fb98ccd838aa521692aa
#
_cell.length_a   1.000
_cell.length_b   1.000
_cell.length_c   1.000
_cell.angle_alpha   90.00
_cell.angle_beta   90.00
_cell.angle_gamma   90.00
#
_symmetry.space_group_name_H-M   'P 1'
#
loop_
_entity.id
_entity.type
_entity.pdbx_description
1 polymer ?
#
loop_
_entity_poly.entity_id
_entity_poly.type
_entity_poly.pdbx_seq_one_letter_code
_entity_poly.pdbx_strand_id
1 'polypeptide(L)'
;MDLGLADRVYLVTGGARGLGRATADVLVAEGARVVLSARTEATLAAAADDLGDHATYVVGDNADPALPARLISRARERWGRVDGALISVGGPPPGTVSSTTDEQWTAAFGSVFLGGVRLAREVAAELGPGGAIAFVLSTSVKAPLTELATSNGLRPGLAMVAKQLADELGPRGIRVNGLLPGRVATERLAELDALQDDPAAAKASAAEQVPLRRDGEPSEFGRAAAFLLSPAASFVSGAMLPVDGGVTRAL
;
A
#
# COMPACT_ATOMS: atom_id res chain seq x y z
N MET A 1 7.93 18.60 11.22
CA MET A 1 8.84 18.38 10.05
C MET A 1 8.04 18.73 8.83
N ASP A 2 8.55 19.60 7.98
CA ASP A 2 7.94 19.82 6.66
C ASP A 2 8.29 18.64 5.75
N LEU A 3 7.28 17.96 5.24
CA LEU A 3 7.45 16.83 4.32
C LEU A 3 7.63 17.29 2.86
N GLY A 4 7.33 18.55 2.53
CA GLY A 4 7.38 19.08 1.16
C GLY A 4 6.34 18.45 0.23
N LEU A 5 5.17 18.11 0.75
CA LEU A 5 4.09 17.42 0.04
C LEU A 5 3.08 18.37 -0.63
N ALA A 6 3.08 19.66 -0.25
CA ALA A 6 2.14 20.63 -0.79
C ALA A 6 2.11 20.62 -2.32
N ASP A 7 0.90 20.58 -2.89
CA ASP A 7 0.60 20.55 -4.34
C ASP A 7 1.15 19.35 -5.13
N ARG A 8 1.79 18.37 -4.47
CA ARG A 8 2.19 17.12 -5.12
C ARG A 8 1.01 16.19 -5.34
N VAL A 9 1.07 15.39 -6.40
CA VAL A 9 -0.03 14.52 -6.83
C VAL A 9 0.38 13.06 -6.71
N TYR A 10 -0.37 12.28 -5.94
CA TYR A 10 -0.10 10.86 -5.70
C TYR A 10 -1.26 9.98 -6.14
N LEU A 11 -0.94 8.86 -6.79
CA LEU A 11 -1.90 7.79 -7.08
C LEU A 11 -1.94 6.84 -5.89
N VAL A 12 -3.12 6.54 -5.36
CA VAL A 12 -3.29 5.66 -4.18
C VAL A 12 -4.25 4.54 -4.52
N THR A 13 -3.73 3.34 -4.79
CA THR A 13 -4.58 2.16 -4.98
C THR A 13 -4.99 1.57 -3.63
N GLY A 14 -6.15 0.90 -3.57
CA GLY A 14 -6.73 0.49 -2.29
C GLY A 14 -7.09 1.67 -1.39
N GLY A 15 -7.38 2.84 -1.98
CA GLY A 15 -7.53 4.13 -1.28
C GLY A 15 -8.89 4.37 -0.61
N ALA A 16 -9.87 3.44 -0.76
CA ALA A 16 -11.20 3.65 -0.19
C ALA A 16 -11.27 3.36 1.33
N ARG A 17 -10.41 2.50 1.86
CA ARG A 17 -10.38 2.09 3.27
C ARG A 17 -9.00 1.64 3.73
N GLY A 18 -8.85 1.38 5.03
CA GLY A 18 -7.65 0.79 5.63
C GLY A 18 -6.38 1.59 5.39
N LEU A 19 -5.27 0.90 5.08
CA LEU A 19 -3.93 1.51 4.99
C LEU A 19 -3.79 2.51 3.83
N GLY A 20 -4.43 2.23 2.68
CA GLY A 20 -4.44 3.14 1.54
C GLY A 20 -5.17 4.44 1.87
N ARG A 21 -6.36 4.34 2.49
CA ARG A 21 -7.13 5.51 2.92
C ARG A 21 -6.36 6.32 3.98
N ALA A 22 -5.83 5.68 5.00
CA ALA A 22 -5.06 6.36 6.03
C ALA A 22 -3.81 7.08 5.47
N THR A 23 -3.20 6.53 4.41
CA THR A 23 -2.11 7.22 3.72
C THR A 23 -2.63 8.44 2.95
N ALA A 24 -3.77 8.32 2.26
CA ALA A 24 -4.39 9.44 1.56
C ALA A 24 -4.78 10.56 2.51
N ASP A 25 -5.34 10.25 3.69
CA ASP A 25 -5.67 11.22 4.73
C ASP A 25 -4.44 12.03 5.16
N VAL A 26 -3.31 11.37 5.40
CA VAL A 26 -2.07 12.06 5.78
C VAL A 26 -1.51 12.88 4.62
N LEU A 27 -1.49 12.35 3.40
CA LEU A 27 -1.02 13.09 2.23
C LEU A 27 -1.82 14.38 2.02
N VAL A 28 -3.15 14.31 2.12
CA VAL A 28 -4.04 15.47 1.96
C VAL A 28 -3.88 16.45 3.11
N ALA A 29 -3.74 15.97 4.35
CA ALA A 29 -3.47 16.84 5.52
C ALA A 29 -2.15 17.62 5.38
N GLU A 30 -1.17 17.07 4.66
CA GLU A 30 0.11 17.72 4.33
C GLU A 30 0.04 18.54 3.01
N GLY A 31 -1.16 18.79 2.47
CA GLY A 31 -1.39 19.62 1.29
C GLY A 31 -1.19 18.93 -0.06
N ALA A 32 -1.01 17.62 -0.10
CA ALA A 32 -0.94 16.87 -1.35
C ALA A 32 -2.34 16.67 -1.96
N ARG A 33 -2.36 16.20 -3.20
CA ARG A 33 -3.55 15.82 -3.97
C ARG A 33 -3.48 14.33 -4.30
N VAL A 34 -4.62 13.64 -4.30
CA VAL A 34 -4.65 12.20 -4.48
C VAL A 34 -5.66 11.74 -5.52
N VAL A 35 -5.27 10.77 -6.34
CA VAL A 35 -6.19 9.98 -7.16
C VAL A 35 -6.36 8.63 -6.49
N LEU A 36 -7.53 8.40 -5.90
CA LEU A 36 -7.85 7.15 -5.23
C LEU A 36 -8.30 6.08 -6.22
N SER A 37 -8.02 4.81 -5.94
CA SER A 37 -8.60 3.68 -6.66
C SER A 37 -9.02 2.56 -5.73
N ALA A 38 -10.19 1.99 -6.01
CA ALA A 38 -10.73 0.79 -5.39
C ALA A 38 -11.81 0.17 -6.29
N ARG A 39 -12.28 -1.03 -5.94
CA ARG A 39 -13.28 -1.77 -6.73
C ARG A 39 -14.72 -1.29 -6.54
N THR A 40 -15.05 -0.78 -5.35
CA THR A 40 -16.40 -0.41 -4.97
C THR A 40 -16.56 1.11 -5.09
N GLU A 41 -17.38 1.54 -6.03
CA GLU A 41 -17.58 2.96 -6.34
C GLU A 41 -18.13 3.74 -5.14
N ALA A 42 -19.16 3.24 -4.48
CA ALA A 42 -19.81 3.95 -3.38
C ALA A 42 -18.85 4.30 -2.23
N THR A 43 -18.00 3.34 -1.80
CA THR A 43 -17.00 3.60 -0.76
C THR A 43 -15.87 4.50 -1.25
N LEU A 44 -15.53 4.42 -2.53
CA LEU A 44 -14.48 5.22 -3.13
C LEU A 44 -14.91 6.68 -3.31
N ALA A 45 -16.17 6.91 -3.74
CA ALA A 45 -16.76 8.23 -3.85
C ALA A 45 -16.84 8.92 -2.46
N ALA A 46 -17.37 8.22 -1.46
CA ALA A 46 -17.41 8.73 -0.10
C ALA A 46 -16.01 9.10 0.43
N ALA A 47 -15.00 8.26 0.16
CA ALA A 47 -13.63 8.54 0.55
C ALA A 47 -13.06 9.79 -0.15
N ALA A 48 -13.40 10.02 -1.41
CA ALA A 48 -12.97 11.21 -2.14
C ALA A 48 -13.71 12.46 -1.66
N ASP A 49 -15.00 12.35 -1.39
CA ASP A 49 -15.82 13.46 -0.88
C ASP A 49 -15.34 13.95 0.49
N ASP A 50 -14.98 13.03 1.40
CA ASP A 50 -14.40 13.36 2.70
C ASP A 50 -13.07 14.13 2.60
N LEU A 51 -12.28 13.88 1.55
CA LEU A 51 -11.00 14.54 1.30
C LEU A 51 -11.14 15.84 0.48
N GLY A 52 -12.34 16.12 -0.02
CA GLY A 52 -12.69 17.34 -0.72
C GLY A 52 -11.91 17.57 -2.03
N ASP A 53 -11.60 18.84 -2.33
CA ASP A 53 -10.97 19.22 -3.61
C ASP A 53 -9.56 18.65 -3.82
N HIS A 54 -8.94 18.13 -2.78
CA HIS A 54 -7.63 17.47 -2.84
C HIS A 54 -7.70 16.02 -3.34
N ALA A 55 -8.90 15.47 -3.54
CA ALA A 55 -9.07 14.10 -3.99
C ALA A 55 -9.91 13.99 -5.28
N THR A 56 -9.67 12.93 -6.01
CA THR A 56 -10.54 12.40 -7.06
C THR A 56 -10.36 10.90 -7.12
N TYR A 57 -11.14 10.20 -7.95
CA TYR A 57 -11.04 8.75 -7.97
C TYR A 57 -11.23 8.12 -9.35
N VAL A 58 -10.79 6.87 -9.45
CA VAL A 58 -11.00 5.97 -10.60
C VAL A 58 -11.38 4.59 -10.06
N VAL A 59 -12.56 4.10 -10.41
CA VAL A 59 -13.00 2.74 -10.04
C VAL A 59 -12.20 1.72 -10.83
N GLY A 60 -11.61 0.71 -10.16
CA GLY A 60 -10.87 -0.33 -10.85
C GLY A 60 -10.22 -1.35 -9.90
N ASP A 61 -9.80 -2.45 -10.49
CA ASP A 61 -9.03 -3.50 -9.83
C ASP A 61 -7.57 -3.43 -10.30
N ASN A 62 -6.60 -3.68 -9.42
CA ASN A 62 -5.19 -3.72 -9.78
C ASN A 62 -4.87 -4.81 -10.83
N ALA A 63 -5.71 -5.84 -10.95
CA ALA A 63 -5.60 -6.84 -12.00
C ALA A 63 -5.93 -6.29 -13.41
N ASP A 64 -6.71 -5.19 -13.49
CA ASP A 64 -7.07 -4.56 -14.76
C ASP A 64 -5.85 -3.89 -15.40
N PRO A 65 -5.42 -4.34 -16.60
CA PRO A 65 -4.28 -3.75 -17.30
C PRO A 65 -4.47 -2.29 -17.71
N ALA A 66 -5.70 -1.81 -17.81
CA ALA A 66 -6.01 -0.42 -18.18
C ALA A 66 -6.04 0.54 -16.98
N LEU A 67 -6.02 0.03 -15.75
CA LEU A 67 -6.13 0.89 -14.56
C LEU A 67 -5.01 1.93 -14.44
N PRO A 68 -3.72 1.60 -14.67
CA PRO A 68 -2.65 2.58 -14.54
C PRO A 68 -2.84 3.80 -15.46
N ALA A 69 -3.15 3.56 -16.73
CA ALA A 69 -3.38 4.64 -17.69
C ALA A 69 -4.55 5.54 -17.30
N ARG A 70 -5.65 4.97 -16.77
CA ARG A 70 -6.80 5.73 -16.29
C ARG A 70 -6.47 6.60 -15.06
N LEU A 71 -5.66 6.08 -14.13
CA LEU A 71 -5.21 6.83 -12.96
C LEU A 71 -4.31 8.00 -13.35
N ILE A 72 -3.35 7.76 -14.24
CA ILE A 72 -2.43 8.77 -14.75
C ILE A 72 -3.20 9.86 -15.50
N SER A 73 -4.12 9.47 -16.40
CA SER A 73 -4.97 10.41 -17.13
C SER A 73 -5.77 11.30 -16.19
N ARG A 74 -6.42 10.71 -15.18
CA ARG A 74 -7.19 11.44 -14.17
C ARG A 74 -6.34 12.46 -13.41
N ALA A 75 -5.12 12.09 -13.00
CA ALA A 75 -4.21 12.99 -12.32
C ALA A 75 -3.79 14.17 -13.22
N ARG A 76 -3.45 13.88 -14.48
CA ARG A 76 -3.04 14.88 -15.46
C ARG A 76 -4.17 15.82 -15.85
N GLU A 77 -5.38 15.29 -16.08
CA GLU A 77 -6.56 16.09 -16.39
C GLU A 77 -6.91 17.08 -15.28
N ARG A 78 -6.78 16.65 -14.01
CA ARG A 78 -7.19 17.48 -12.89
C ARG A 78 -6.08 18.41 -12.37
N TRP A 79 -4.81 17.97 -12.39
CA TRP A 79 -3.71 18.72 -11.76
C TRP A 79 -2.42 18.78 -12.59
N GLY A 80 -2.40 18.24 -13.80
CA GLY A 80 -1.31 18.40 -14.76
C GLY A 80 -0.05 17.56 -14.46
N ARG A 81 -0.01 16.77 -13.38
CA ARG A 81 1.21 16.06 -12.94
C ARG A 81 0.95 14.78 -12.18
N VAL A 82 1.99 13.95 -12.04
CA VAL A 82 2.07 12.82 -11.12
C VAL A 82 3.44 12.90 -10.43
N ASP A 83 3.48 12.83 -9.10
CA ASP A 83 4.72 12.87 -8.30
C ASP A 83 5.06 11.53 -7.65
N GLY A 84 4.10 10.61 -7.60
CA GLY A 84 4.34 9.29 -7.05
C GLY A 84 3.11 8.43 -6.92
N ALA A 85 3.30 7.26 -6.31
CA ALA A 85 2.20 6.34 -6.03
C ALA A 85 2.39 5.53 -4.76
N LEU A 86 1.31 5.30 -4.03
CA LEU A 86 1.17 4.20 -3.08
C LEU A 86 0.46 3.04 -3.78
N ILE A 87 1.17 1.95 -3.97
CA ILE A 87 0.63 0.74 -4.58
C ILE A 87 0.19 -0.21 -3.47
N SER A 88 -1.11 -0.20 -3.20
CA SER A 88 -1.77 -1.03 -2.20
C SER A 88 -2.83 -1.89 -2.84
N VAL A 89 -2.95 -3.12 -2.38
CA VAL A 89 -4.02 -4.04 -2.77
C VAL A 89 -4.57 -4.70 -1.52
N GLY A 90 -5.87 -4.90 -1.47
CA GLY A 90 -6.54 -5.63 -0.39
C GLY A 90 -5.91 -7.00 -0.20
N GLY A 91 -5.85 -7.48 1.03
CA GLY A 91 -5.32 -8.81 1.33
C GLY A 91 -6.15 -9.89 0.61
N PRO A 92 -5.52 -10.89 -0.01
CA PRO A 92 -6.23 -12.05 -0.54
C PRO A 92 -6.91 -12.82 0.59
N PRO A 93 -7.87 -13.72 0.28
CA PRO A 93 -8.49 -14.59 1.28
C PRO A 93 -7.44 -15.34 2.11
N PRO A 94 -7.69 -15.58 3.42
CA PRO A 94 -6.82 -16.44 4.21
C PRO A 94 -6.90 -17.89 3.72
N GLY A 95 -5.84 -18.64 3.97
CA GLY A 95 -5.77 -20.05 3.63
C GLY A 95 -4.35 -20.59 3.77
N THR A 96 -4.24 -21.91 4.00
CA THR A 96 -2.97 -22.63 3.96
C THR A 96 -2.55 -22.90 2.52
N VAL A 97 -1.29 -23.32 2.28
CA VAL A 97 -0.82 -23.71 0.95
C VAL A 97 -1.67 -24.86 0.37
N SER A 98 -2.04 -25.82 1.22
CA SER A 98 -2.80 -27.01 0.81
C SER A 98 -4.29 -26.74 0.60
N SER A 99 -4.87 -25.67 1.17
CA SER A 99 -6.27 -25.31 1.01
C SER A 99 -6.53 -24.23 -0.05
N THR A 100 -5.48 -23.53 -0.50
CA THR A 100 -5.60 -22.46 -1.49
C THR A 100 -5.61 -23.05 -2.90
N THR A 101 -6.67 -22.80 -3.67
CA THR A 101 -6.83 -23.34 -5.03
C THR A 101 -5.99 -22.59 -6.07
N ASP A 102 -5.78 -23.22 -7.25
CA ASP A 102 -5.06 -22.59 -8.36
C ASP A 102 -5.72 -21.31 -8.85
N GLU A 103 -7.07 -21.25 -8.81
CA GLU A 103 -7.83 -20.04 -9.16
C GLU A 103 -7.55 -18.91 -8.16
N GLN A 104 -7.48 -19.20 -6.86
CA GLN A 104 -7.15 -18.23 -5.83
C GLN A 104 -5.71 -17.73 -5.97
N TRP A 105 -4.76 -18.62 -6.27
CA TRP A 105 -3.38 -18.27 -6.58
C TRP A 105 -3.29 -17.35 -7.81
N THR A 106 -3.98 -17.70 -8.90
CA THR A 106 -3.99 -16.93 -10.15
C THR A 106 -4.60 -15.56 -9.94
N ALA A 107 -5.73 -15.45 -9.24
CA ALA A 107 -6.37 -14.19 -8.92
C ALA A 107 -5.48 -13.29 -8.05
N ALA A 108 -4.84 -13.87 -7.02
CA ALA A 108 -3.91 -13.15 -6.16
C ALA A 108 -2.65 -12.71 -6.93
N PHE A 109 -2.10 -13.56 -7.79
CA PHE A 109 -0.98 -13.20 -8.65
C PHE A 109 -1.33 -12.03 -9.57
N GLY A 110 -2.51 -12.06 -10.20
CA GLY A 110 -2.97 -11.01 -11.08
C GLY A 110 -3.09 -9.65 -10.38
N SER A 111 -3.71 -9.61 -9.21
CA SER A 111 -3.98 -8.36 -8.49
C SER A 111 -2.81 -7.88 -7.63
N VAL A 112 -2.15 -8.78 -6.88
CA VAL A 112 -1.08 -8.42 -5.93
C VAL A 112 0.25 -8.25 -6.63
N PHE A 113 0.66 -9.24 -7.43
CA PHE A 113 1.99 -9.26 -8.03
C PHE A 113 2.02 -8.52 -9.37
N LEU A 114 1.36 -9.08 -10.38
CA LEU A 114 1.41 -8.53 -11.75
C LEU A 114 0.81 -7.12 -11.82
N GLY A 115 -0.31 -6.88 -11.13
CA GLY A 115 -0.93 -5.57 -11.02
C GLY A 115 -0.01 -4.56 -10.34
N GLY A 116 0.67 -4.96 -9.27
CA GLY A 116 1.66 -4.11 -8.59
C GLY A 116 2.85 -3.76 -9.48
N VAL A 117 3.41 -4.75 -10.18
CA VAL A 117 4.52 -4.53 -11.14
C VAL A 117 4.10 -3.60 -12.28
N ARG A 118 2.92 -3.82 -12.85
CA ARG A 118 2.37 -2.99 -13.94
C ARG A 118 2.16 -1.55 -13.50
N LEU A 119 1.50 -1.33 -12.36
CA LEU A 119 1.30 0.00 -11.80
C LEU A 119 2.63 0.72 -11.59
N ALA A 120 3.61 0.07 -10.96
CA ALA A 120 4.91 0.68 -10.73
C ALA A 120 5.63 1.06 -12.03
N ARG A 121 5.60 0.18 -13.03
CA ARG A 121 6.23 0.42 -14.33
C ARG A 121 5.61 1.60 -15.08
N GLU A 122 4.27 1.63 -15.18
CA GLU A 122 3.55 2.69 -15.89
C GLU A 122 3.68 4.04 -15.14
N VAL A 123 3.57 4.02 -13.81
CA VAL A 123 3.78 5.24 -13.01
C VAL A 123 5.22 5.73 -13.13
N ALA A 124 6.22 4.84 -13.06
CA ALA A 124 7.63 5.23 -13.21
C ALA A 124 7.94 5.90 -14.56
N ALA A 125 7.22 5.55 -15.62
CA ALA A 125 7.36 6.22 -16.93
C ALA A 125 6.92 7.70 -16.88
N GLU A 126 5.97 8.04 -16.00
CA GLU A 126 5.43 9.38 -15.83
C GLU A 126 6.24 10.27 -14.87
N LEU A 127 7.04 9.64 -13.98
CA LEU A 127 7.77 10.36 -12.94
C LEU A 127 9.04 11.02 -13.46
N GLY A 128 9.28 12.25 -12.98
CA GLY A 128 10.56 12.95 -13.07
C GLY A 128 11.41 12.80 -11.80
N PRO A 129 12.56 13.49 -11.74
CA PRO A 129 13.41 13.54 -10.55
C PRO A 129 12.63 13.99 -9.31
N GLY A 130 12.87 13.32 -8.18
CA GLY A 130 12.14 13.54 -6.93
C GLY A 130 10.82 12.76 -6.83
N GLY A 131 10.46 11.98 -7.85
CA GLY A 131 9.32 11.07 -7.82
C GLY A 131 9.52 9.91 -6.84
N ALA A 132 8.42 9.35 -6.31
CA ALA A 132 8.48 8.27 -5.34
C ALA A 132 7.38 7.23 -5.52
N ILE A 133 7.72 5.95 -5.40
CA ILE A 133 6.79 4.82 -5.39
C ILE A 133 6.94 4.09 -4.06
N ALA A 134 5.84 3.78 -3.41
CA ALA A 134 5.81 2.96 -2.21
C ALA A 134 4.84 1.78 -2.39
N PHE A 135 5.32 0.57 -2.06
CA PHE A 135 4.48 -0.63 -2.06
C PHE A 135 3.99 -0.92 -0.64
N VAL A 136 2.71 -1.18 -0.48
CA VAL A 136 2.17 -1.80 0.73
C VAL A 136 2.35 -3.31 0.61
N LEU A 137 3.31 -3.82 1.35
CA LEU A 137 3.67 -5.24 1.37
C LEU A 137 3.08 -5.93 2.61
N SER A 138 3.91 -6.63 3.37
CA SER A 138 3.56 -7.35 4.60
C SER A 138 4.82 -7.75 5.35
N THR A 139 4.73 -7.96 6.64
CA THR A 139 5.80 -8.64 7.41
C THR A 139 6.09 -10.05 6.89
N SER A 140 5.18 -10.66 6.09
CA SER A 140 5.43 -11.92 5.38
C SER A 140 6.63 -11.89 4.42
N VAL A 141 7.12 -10.70 4.07
CA VAL A 141 8.39 -10.54 3.33
C VAL A 141 9.59 -11.06 4.14
N LYS A 142 9.52 -11.00 5.47
CA LYS A 142 10.61 -11.39 6.38
C LYS A 142 10.44 -12.77 7.00
N ALA A 143 9.19 -13.17 7.26
CA ALA A 143 8.86 -14.46 7.83
C ALA A 143 7.43 -14.86 7.45
N PRO A 144 7.13 -16.14 7.22
CA PRO A 144 5.80 -16.57 6.84
C PRO A 144 4.79 -16.31 7.97
N LEU A 145 3.59 -15.87 7.56
CA LEU A 145 2.45 -15.71 8.44
C LEU A 145 1.51 -16.89 8.28
N THR A 146 1.01 -17.41 9.41
CA THR A 146 0.05 -18.52 9.41
C THR A 146 -1.19 -18.16 8.59
N GLU A 147 -1.70 -19.11 7.80
CA GLU A 147 -2.92 -18.96 6.98
C GLU A 147 -2.94 -17.79 5.99
N LEU A 148 -1.79 -17.30 5.59
CA LEU A 148 -1.67 -16.26 4.57
C LEU A 148 -0.81 -16.73 3.39
N ALA A 149 -1.09 -17.93 2.85
CA ALA A 149 -0.29 -18.60 1.83
C ALA A 149 0.02 -17.70 0.62
N THR A 150 -0.98 -17.07 0.04
CA THR A 150 -0.79 -16.19 -1.13
C THR A 150 0.03 -14.93 -0.81
N SER A 151 -0.12 -14.36 0.39
CA SER A 151 0.73 -13.25 0.86
C SER A 151 2.18 -13.70 1.00
N ASN A 152 2.40 -14.85 1.65
CA ASN A 152 3.73 -15.43 1.86
C ASN A 152 4.42 -15.77 0.54
N GLY A 153 3.68 -16.21 -0.47
CA GLY A 153 4.23 -16.57 -1.77
C GLY A 153 4.53 -15.38 -2.67
N LEU A 154 3.72 -14.32 -2.62
CA LEU A 154 3.77 -13.24 -3.62
C LEU A 154 4.48 -11.97 -3.13
N ARG A 155 4.32 -11.58 -1.87
CA ARG A 155 4.87 -10.32 -1.37
C ARG A 155 6.39 -10.31 -1.23
N PRO A 156 7.08 -11.41 -0.88
CA PRO A 156 8.55 -11.45 -0.93
C PRO A 156 9.10 -11.18 -2.35
N GLY A 157 8.49 -11.80 -3.37
CA GLY A 157 8.86 -11.54 -4.76
C GLY A 157 8.61 -10.10 -5.17
N LEU A 158 7.47 -9.50 -4.76
CA LEU A 158 7.16 -8.10 -5.04
C LEU A 158 8.13 -7.14 -4.31
N ALA A 159 8.57 -7.48 -3.10
CA ALA A 159 9.61 -6.73 -2.38
C ALA A 159 10.95 -6.74 -3.13
N MET A 160 11.31 -7.87 -3.72
CA MET A 160 12.51 -7.98 -4.55
C MET A 160 12.39 -7.15 -5.84
N VAL A 161 11.21 -7.15 -6.49
CA VAL A 161 10.92 -6.27 -7.63
C VAL A 161 11.04 -4.80 -7.23
N ALA A 162 10.50 -4.40 -6.08
CA ALA A 162 10.63 -3.02 -5.59
C ALA A 162 12.10 -2.63 -5.36
N LYS A 163 12.91 -3.56 -4.86
CA LYS A 163 14.36 -3.35 -4.68
C LYS A 163 15.07 -3.16 -6.02
N GLN A 164 14.77 -4.00 -6.99
CA GLN A 164 15.35 -3.88 -8.35
C GLN A 164 14.90 -2.59 -9.04
N LEU A 165 13.63 -2.20 -8.92
CA LEU A 165 13.15 -0.91 -9.46
C LEU A 165 13.86 0.29 -8.82
N ALA A 166 14.23 0.21 -7.54
CA ALA A 166 15.00 1.27 -6.89
C ALA A 166 16.39 1.45 -7.55
N ASP A 167 17.03 0.35 -7.95
CA ASP A 167 18.32 0.38 -8.67
C ASP A 167 18.15 0.93 -10.10
N GLU A 168 17.12 0.46 -10.82
CA GLU A 168 16.85 0.88 -12.21
C GLU A 168 16.44 2.37 -12.32
N LEU A 169 15.66 2.86 -11.36
CA LEU A 169 15.09 4.21 -11.41
C LEU A 169 15.93 5.25 -10.65
N GLY A 170 16.86 4.82 -9.80
CA GLY A 170 17.75 5.68 -9.03
C GLY A 170 18.51 6.70 -9.88
N PRO A 171 19.11 6.32 -11.04
CA PRO A 171 19.78 7.28 -11.94
C PRO A 171 18.85 8.38 -12.49
N ARG A 172 17.53 8.17 -12.48
CA ARG A 172 16.52 9.16 -12.84
C ARG A 172 16.06 10.03 -11.66
N GLY A 173 16.63 9.81 -10.46
CA GLY A 173 16.21 10.50 -9.23
C GLY A 173 14.85 10.06 -8.70
N ILE A 174 14.39 8.85 -9.04
CA ILE A 174 13.11 8.28 -8.58
C ILE A 174 13.39 7.23 -7.51
N ARG A 175 12.67 7.29 -6.40
CA ARG A 175 12.81 6.38 -5.25
C ARG A 175 11.72 5.31 -5.25
N VAL A 176 12.08 4.10 -4.87
CA VAL A 176 11.11 3.01 -4.71
C VAL A 176 11.35 2.33 -3.36
N ASN A 177 10.30 2.23 -2.55
CA ASN A 177 10.37 1.63 -1.22
C ASN A 177 9.18 0.69 -0.96
N GLY A 178 9.29 -0.15 0.04
CA GLY A 178 8.21 -0.99 0.55
C GLY A 178 7.91 -0.70 2.01
N LEU A 179 6.66 -0.85 2.41
CA LEU A 179 6.22 -0.83 3.81
C LEU A 179 5.72 -2.23 4.17
N LEU A 180 6.15 -2.72 5.33
CA LEU A 180 5.81 -4.03 5.86
C LEU A 180 4.88 -3.86 7.07
N PRO A 181 3.55 -3.68 6.87
CA PRO A 181 2.63 -3.59 7.98
C PRO A 181 2.58 -4.89 8.78
N GLY A 182 2.56 -4.75 10.10
CA GLY A 182 2.16 -5.80 11.03
C GLY A 182 0.65 -5.78 11.28
N ARG A 183 0.24 -5.95 12.54
CA ARG A 183 -1.16 -5.78 12.95
C ARG A 183 -1.49 -4.29 13.05
N VAL A 184 -2.33 -3.81 12.15
CA VAL A 184 -2.85 -2.45 12.13
C VAL A 184 -4.38 -2.52 12.14
N ALA A 185 -5.02 -1.76 13.02
CA ALA A 185 -6.46 -1.77 13.30
C ALA A 185 -7.29 -1.24 12.10
N THR A 186 -7.36 -2.03 11.04
CA THR A 186 -8.14 -1.80 9.83
C THR A 186 -9.34 -2.74 9.79
N GLU A 187 -10.31 -2.43 8.91
CA GLU A 187 -11.46 -3.32 8.64
C GLU A 187 -10.97 -4.73 8.22
N ARG A 188 -9.85 -4.80 7.49
CA ARG A 188 -9.26 -6.08 7.09
C ARG A 188 -8.78 -6.89 8.30
N LEU A 189 -8.17 -6.25 9.30
CA LEU A 189 -7.77 -6.93 10.52
C LEU A 189 -8.99 -7.42 11.30
N ALA A 190 -10.02 -6.59 11.41
CA ALA A 190 -11.28 -6.98 12.06
C ALA A 190 -11.97 -8.16 11.34
N GLU A 191 -11.97 -8.18 10.00
CA GLU A 191 -12.44 -9.31 9.19
C GLU A 191 -11.67 -10.60 9.51
N LEU A 192 -10.34 -10.53 9.68
CA LEU A 192 -9.51 -11.69 10.03
C LEU A 192 -9.72 -12.15 11.46
N ASP A 193 -9.80 -11.23 12.40
CA ASP A 193 -10.05 -11.55 13.82
C ASP A 193 -11.44 -12.19 13.99
N ALA A 194 -12.45 -11.77 13.23
CA ALA A 194 -13.80 -12.32 13.24
C ALA A 194 -13.90 -13.78 12.75
N LEU A 195 -12.88 -14.30 12.09
CA LEU A 195 -12.81 -15.72 11.66
C LEU A 195 -12.31 -16.65 12.79
N GLN A 196 -11.87 -16.10 13.93
CA GLN A 196 -11.42 -16.90 15.06
C GLN A 196 -12.59 -17.33 15.94
N ASP A 197 -12.45 -18.45 16.65
CA ASP A 197 -13.49 -18.98 17.54
C ASP A 197 -13.85 -17.98 18.67
N ASP A 198 -12.84 -17.27 19.21
CA ASP A 198 -13.02 -16.15 20.15
C ASP A 198 -12.22 -14.94 19.63
N PRO A 199 -12.87 -14.04 18.89
CA PRO A 199 -12.20 -12.87 18.30
C PRO A 199 -11.57 -11.94 19.34
N ALA A 200 -12.15 -11.80 20.52
CA ALA A 200 -11.65 -10.92 21.57
C ALA A 200 -10.38 -11.50 22.23
N ALA A 201 -10.40 -12.78 22.55
CA ALA A 201 -9.23 -13.47 23.10
C ALA A 201 -8.10 -13.56 22.07
N ALA A 202 -8.40 -13.83 20.78
CA ALA A 202 -7.44 -13.87 19.70
C ALA A 202 -6.77 -12.51 19.51
N LYS A 203 -7.55 -11.42 19.52
CA LYS A 203 -7.02 -10.05 19.43
C LYS A 203 -6.10 -9.72 20.59
N ALA A 204 -6.50 -10.02 21.83
CA ALA A 204 -5.72 -9.77 23.01
C ALA A 204 -4.38 -10.54 22.98
N SER A 205 -4.43 -11.84 22.68
CA SER A 205 -3.24 -12.70 22.55
C SER A 205 -2.30 -12.22 21.44
N ALA A 206 -2.84 -11.80 20.31
CA ALA A 206 -2.02 -11.29 19.21
C ALA A 206 -1.34 -9.95 19.58
N ALA A 207 -2.04 -9.06 20.29
CA ALA A 207 -1.47 -7.80 20.78
C ALA A 207 -0.31 -8.05 21.80
N GLU A 208 -0.42 -9.10 22.62
CA GLU A 208 0.67 -9.48 23.55
C GLU A 208 1.96 -9.93 22.85
N GLN A 209 1.86 -10.43 21.62
CA GLN A 209 3.02 -10.82 20.82
C GLN A 209 3.74 -9.63 20.17
N VAL A 210 3.05 -8.49 20.05
CA VAL A 210 3.67 -7.25 19.57
C VAL A 210 4.47 -6.60 20.70
N PRO A 211 5.74 -6.23 20.51
CA PRO A 211 6.52 -5.54 21.57
C PRO A 211 5.86 -4.30 22.14
N LEU A 212 5.17 -3.50 21.31
CA LEU A 212 4.39 -2.34 21.77
C LEU A 212 3.05 -2.70 22.44
N ARG A 213 2.71 -4.01 22.54
CA ARG A 213 1.54 -4.54 23.27
C ARG A 213 0.18 -4.01 22.76
N ARG A 214 0.10 -3.63 21.52
CA ARG A 214 -1.14 -3.17 20.86
C ARG A 214 -1.09 -3.35 19.36
N ASP A 215 -2.26 -3.31 18.73
CA ASP A 215 -2.34 -3.07 17.30
C ASP A 215 -1.90 -1.63 17.00
N GLY A 216 -1.33 -1.40 15.80
CA GLY A 216 -1.05 -0.06 15.30
C GLY A 216 -2.32 0.64 14.82
N GLU A 217 -2.36 1.96 14.90
CA GLU A 217 -3.43 2.74 14.29
C GLU A 217 -3.16 2.95 12.80
N PRO A 218 -4.20 2.97 11.93
CA PRO A 218 -4.03 3.23 10.49
C PRO A 218 -3.25 4.51 10.20
N SER A 219 -3.44 5.56 11.01
CA SER A 219 -2.71 6.82 10.88
C SER A 219 -1.20 6.70 11.14
N GLU A 220 -0.77 5.76 11.99
CA GLU A 220 0.67 5.51 12.24
C GLU A 220 1.32 4.93 10.97
N PHE A 221 0.63 4.02 10.27
CA PHE A 221 1.06 3.54 8.96
C PHE A 221 1.04 4.65 7.91
N GLY A 222 -0.03 5.45 7.86
CA GLY A 222 -0.18 6.56 6.92
C GLY A 222 0.97 7.56 7.00
N ARG A 223 1.41 7.91 8.21
CA ARG A 223 2.56 8.81 8.43
C ARG A 223 3.87 8.22 7.90
N ALA A 224 4.13 6.93 8.13
CA ALA A 224 5.32 6.25 7.60
C ALA A 224 5.30 6.21 6.06
N ALA A 225 4.14 5.94 5.46
CA ALA A 225 3.95 5.92 4.02
C ALA A 225 4.13 7.32 3.40
N ALA A 226 3.51 8.35 3.99
CA ALA A 226 3.66 9.74 3.56
C ALA A 226 5.12 10.20 3.64
N PHE A 227 5.85 9.85 4.71
CA PHE A 227 7.28 10.12 4.80
C PHE A 227 8.06 9.49 3.64
N LEU A 228 7.88 8.19 3.36
CA LEU A 228 8.61 7.51 2.27
C LEU A 228 8.26 8.08 0.88
N LEU A 229 7.05 8.58 0.69
CA LEU A 229 6.62 9.22 -0.56
C LEU A 229 7.13 10.67 -0.69
N SER A 230 7.45 11.31 0.43
CA SER A 230 7.78 12.73 0.50
C SER A 230 9.22 13.06 0.11
N PRO A 231 9.52 14.32 -0.27
CA PRO A 231 10.89 14.83 -0.40
C PRO A 231 11.76 14.68 0.85
N ALA A 232 11.18 14.65 2.05
CA ALA A 232 11.92 14.46 3.29
C ALA A 232 12.67 13.11 3.34
N ALA A 233 12.21 12.11 2.57
CA ALA A 233 12.88 10.82 2.42
C ALA A 233 13.84 10.77 1.20
N SER A 234 14.40 11.90 0.77
CA SER A 234 15.16 12.03 -0.49
C SER A 234 16.36 11.07 -0.62
N PHE A 235 16.89 10.57 0.48
CA PHE A 235 18.01 9.60 0.47
C PHE A 235 17.59 8.19 0.93
N VAL A 236 16.27 7.89 0.92
CA VAL A 236 15.71 6.57 1.25
C VAL A 236 15.16 5.93 -0.01
N SER A 237 15.84 4.92 -0.55
CA SER A 237 15.42 4.13 -1.71
C SER A 237 15.79 2.67 -1.54
N GLY A 238 14.96 1.76 -2.01
CA GLY A 238 15.13 0.31 -1.88
C GLY A 238 14.93 -0.21 -0.45
N ALA A 239 14.39 0.59 0.46
CA ALA A 239 14.12 0.18 1.83
C ALA A 239 12.81 -0.62 1.94
N MET A 240 12.82 -1.66 2.81
CA MET A 240 11.65 -2.40 3.22
C MET A 240 11.38 -2.08 4.69
N LEU A 241 10.56 -1.05 4.95
CA LEU A 241 10.33 -0.47 6.28
C LEU A 241 9.24 -1.25 7.04
N PRO A 242 9.56 -1.96 8.13
CA PRO A 242 8.55 -2.51 9.02
C PRO A 242 7.76 -1.40 9.73
N VAL A 243 6.43 -1.53 9.73
CA VAL A 243 5.49 -0.69 10.50
C VAL A 243 4.60 -1.66 11.28
N ASP A 244 5.17 -2.26 12.32
CA ASP A 244 4.65 -3.50 12.90
C ASP A 244 4.76 -3.57 14.43
N GLY A 245 5.09 -2.47 15.10
CA GLY A 245 5.25 -2.43 16.55
C GLY A 245 6.42 -3.28 17.07
N GLY A 246 7.34 -3.70 16.19
CA GLY A 246 8.53 -4.49 16.51
C GLY A 246 8.30 -6.00 16.48
N VAL A 247 7.22 -6.49 15.87
CA VAL A 247 6.94 -7.94 15.81
C VAL A 247 7.95 -8.69 14.93
N THR A 248 8.44 -8.07 13.86
CA THR A 248 9.48 -8.65 12.99
C THR A 248 10.80 -8.71 13.71
N ARG A 249 11.38 -9.90 13.85
CA ARG A 249 12.66 -10.14 14.54
C ARG A 249 13.87 -10.18 13.61
N ALA A 250 13.63 -10.17 12.29
CA ALA A 250 14.70 -10.11 11.29
C ALA A 250 15.25 -8.69 11.15
N LEU A 251 16.58 -8.58 11.08
CA LEU A 251 17.29 -7.34 10.79
C LEU A 251 17.22 -7.02 9.28
#